data_78367828b0745f162065c073fb376185
#
_entry.id   78367828b0745f162065c073fb376185
#
_cell.length_a   1.000
_cell.length_b   1.000
_cell.length_c   1.000
_cell.angle_alpha   90.00
_cell.angle_beta   90.00
_cell.angle_gamma   90.00
#
_symmetry.space_group_name_H-M   'P 1'
#
loop_
_entity.id
_entity.type
_entity.pdbx_description
1 polymer ?
#
loop_
_entity_poly.entity_id
_entity_poly.type
_entity_poly.pdbx_seq_one_letter_code
_entity_poly.pdbx_strand_id
1 'polypeptide(L)'
;MRRVYLDHNATSPLRPEARAAMLGAMDALGNPSSVHSEGRAAKAIVEKARGQISEAFGVGAHDIVFTASATEASALALKDRGFHAGDIEHDAVAAWVEPDLPLNAGQVCVTEPAQTALQLANSETGIVQTLPASLGFCDMTQGFGKLPLAFSWSGADIACASAHKLGGPKGVGCLMLKPGVEVAAQVLGGGQEMGRRAGTENVIGIAGFGAAAAASARDLSDGKWAIIEKIRNILEKTLEASGKHLILDG
;
A
#
# COMPACT_ATOMS: atom_id res chain seq x y z
N MET A 1 29.03 14.21 12.64
CA MET A 1 28.32 12.93 12.82
C MET A 1 27.43 12.69 11.60
N ARG A 2 27.43 11.48 11.05
CA ARG A 2 26.49 11.12 9.97
C ARG A 2 25.10 10.98 10.58
N ARG A 3 24.10 11.73 10.08
CA ARG A 3 22.72 11.61 10.52
C ARG A 3 22.17 10.25 10.08
N VAL A 4 21.48 9.54 10.96
CA VAL A 4 20.75 8.29 10.68
C VAL A 4 19.26 8.59 10.67
N TYR A 5 18.56 8.15 9.60
CA TYR A 5 17.11 8.25 9.48
C TYR A 5 16.49 6.92 9.92
N LEU A 6 15.59 6.96 10.90
CA LEU A 6 14.97 5.77 11.50
C LEU A 6 13.43 5.75 11.37
N ASP A 7 12.83 6.80 10.84
CA ASP A 7 11.37 6.94 10.73
C ASP A 7 10.83 6.32 9.42
N HIS A 8 11.13 5.04 9.20
CA HIS A 8 10.76 4.33 7.97
C HIS A 8 9.27 4.00 7.87
N ASN A 9 8.53 3.95 8.98
CA ASN A 9 7.08 3.78 8.96
C ASN A 9 6.35 5.04 8.52
N ALA A 10 6.88 6.24 8.78
CA ALA A 10 6.32 7.47 8.22
C ALA A 10 6.60 7.57 6.72
N THR A 11 7.82 7.29 6.27
CA THR A 11 8.18 7.21 4.84
C THR A 11 9.52 6.51 4.67
N SER A 12 9.65 5.64 3.68
CA SER A 12 10.94 5.02 3.34
C SER A 12 11.74 5.90 2.37
N PRO A 13 13.07 5.90 2.46
CA PRO A 13 13.92 6.54 1.45
C PRO A 13 13.63 6.02 0.05
N LEU A 14 13.69 6.91 -0.95
CA LEU A 14 13.47 6.53 -2.33
C LEU A 14 14.53 5.52 -2.81
N ARG A 15 14.07 4.38 -3.30
CA ARG A 15 14.95 3.33 -3.82
C ARG A 15 15.67 3.76 -5.10
N PRO A 16 16.90 3.30 -5.33
CA PRO A 16 17.61 3.58 -6.59
C PRO A 16 16.83 3.13 -7.83
N GLU A 17 16.16 1.98 -7.78
CA GLU A 17 15.34 1.43 -8.86
C GLU A 17 14.14 2.33 -9.17
N ALA A 18 13.46 2.83 -8.13
CA ALA A 18 12.36 3.77 -8.29
C ALA A 18 12.84 5.08 -8.91
N ARG A 19 13.97 5.62 -8.42
CA ARG A 19 14.57 6.84 -8.96
C ARG A 19 14.94 6.66 -10.44
N ALA A 20 15.56 5.56 -10.82
CA ALA A 20 15.93 5.28 -12.20
C ALA A 20 14.70 5.17 -13.12
N ALA A 21 13.64 4.47 -12.69
CA ALA A 21 12.40 4.35 -13.44
C ALA A 21 11.70 5.70 -13.62
N MET A 22 11.69 6.55 -12.58
CA MET A 22 11.13 7.90 -12.65
C MET A 22 11.91 8.77 -13.64
N LEU A 23 13.24 8.77 -13.60
CA LEU A 23 14.07 9.55 -14.52
C LEU A 23 13.82 9.12 -15.97
N GLY A 24 13.74 7.81 -16.27
CA GLY A 24 13.41 7.33 -17.61
C GLY A 24 11.98 7.71 -18.05
N ALA A 25 11.04 7.84 -17.13
CA ALA A 25 9.69 8.27 -17.44
C ALA A 25 9.55 9.80 -17.66
N MET A 26 10.45 10.61 -17.11
CA MET A 26 10.46 12.07 -17.31
C MET A 26 10.69 12.48 -18.77
N ASP A 27 11.43 11.67 -19.51
CA ASP A 27 11.71 11.92 -20.93
C ASP A 27 10.60 11.44 -21.87
N ALA A 28 9.59 10.75 -21.35
CA ALA A 28 8.48 10.25 -22.14
C ALA A 28 7.50 11.37 -22.49
N LEU A 29 7.52 11.78 -23.74
CA LEU A 29 6.55 12.73 -24.28
C LEU A 29 5.28 11.98 -24.69
N GLY A 30 4.16 12.30 -24.11
CA GLY A 30 2.86 11.74 -24.53
C GLY A 30 1.88 11.61 -23.38
N ASN A 31 0.59 11.63 -23.76
CA ASN A 31 -0.50 11.33 -22.85
C ASN A 31 -0.90 9.86 -23.01
N PRO A 32 -0.98 9.04 -21.92
CA PRO A 32 -1.36 7.63 -22.02
C PRO A 32 -2.72 7.37 -22.69
N SER A 33 -3.60 8.36 -22.70
CA SER A 33 -4.91 8.27 -23.39
C SER A 33 -4.85 8.51 -24.89
N SER A 34 -3.69 8.96 -25.46
CA SER A 34 -3.54 9.25 -26.88
C SER A 34 -3.22 7.99 -27.69
N VAL A 35 -3.75 7.94 -28.93
CA VAL A 35 -3.63 6.75 -29.79
C VAL A 35 -2.35 6.72 -30.66
N HIS A 36 -1.61 7.86 -30.75
CA HIS A 36 -0.37 7.96 -31.52
C HIS A 36 0.82 7.28 -30.78
N SER A 37 1.98 7.22 -31.41
CA SER A 37 3.17 6.50 -30.92
C SER A 37 3.62 6.96 -29.52
N GLU A 38 3.67 8.25 -29.29
CA GLU A 38 4.10 8.85 -28.02
C GLU A 38 3.11 8.53 -26.89
N GLY A 39 1.79 8.58 -27.19
CA GLY A 39 0.77 8.19 -26.23
C GLY A 39 0.86 6.71 -25.86
N ARG A 40 1.06 5.83 -26.85
CA ARG A 40 1.26 4.40 -26.60
C ARG A 40 2.54 4.12 -25.80
N ALA A 41 3.61 4.88 -26.04
CA ALA A 41 4.85 4.78 -25.25
C ALA A 41 4.62 5.17 -23.78
N ALA A 42 3.92 6.28 -23.51
CA ALA A 42 3.56 6.71 -22.16
C ALA A 42 2.64 5.65 -21.48
N LYS A 43 1.64 5.12 -22.21
CA LYS A 43 0.77 4.04 -21.71
C LYS A 43 1.57 2.78 -21.36
N ALA A 44 2.54 2.40 -22.19
CA ALA A 44 3.38 1.24 -21.93
C ALA A 44 4.18 1.35 -20.61
N ILE A 45 4.58 2.57 -20.21
CA ILE A 45 5.23 2.82 -18.92
C ILE A 45 4.25 2.53 -17.78
N VAL A 46 3.01 3.03 -17.87
CA VAL A 46 1.97 2.79 -16.86
C VAL A 46 1.65 1.30 -16.75
N GLU A 47 1.44 0.62 -17.88
CA GLU A 47 1.11 -0.81 -17.89
C GLU A 47 2.28 -1.69 -17.42
N LYS A 48 3.53 -1.33 -17.71
CA LYS A 48 4.69 -1.99 -17.14
C LYS A 48 4.70 -1.91 -15.61
N ALA A 49 4.46 -0.72 -15.06
CA ALA A 49 4.40 -0.52 -13.62
C ALA A 49 3.22 -1.30 -12.99
N ARG A 50 2.06 -1.32 -13.67
CA ARG A 50 0.90 -2.12 -13.27
C ARG A 50 1.24 -3.61 -13.20
N GLY A 51 1.93 -4.14 -14.20
CA GLY A 51 2.42 -5.51 -14.21
C GLY A 51 3.39 -5.82 -13.06
N GLN A 52 4.31 -4.90 -12.75
CA GLN A 52 5.25 -5.04 -11.64
C GLN A 52 4.53 -5.07 -10.27
N ILE A 53 3.51 -4.24 -10.08
CA ILE A 53 2.70 -4.23 -8.86
C ILE A 53 1.85 -5.50 -8.80
N SER A 54 1.24 -5.90 -9.91
CA SER A 54 0.47 -7.13 -10.04
C SER A 54 1.27 -8.36 -9.59
N GLU A 55 2.48 -8.50 -10.09
CA GLU A 55 3.39 -9.60 -9.72
C GLU A 55 3.83 -9.52 -8.26
N ALA A 56 4.25 -8.31 -7.81
CA ALA A 56 4.79 -8.12 -6.46
C ALA A 56 3.75 -8.33 -5.36
N PHE A 57 2.49 -7.98 -5.61
CA PHE A 57 1.41 -8.01 -4.62
C PHE A 57 0.40 -9.14 -4.85
N GLY A 58 0.56 -9.94 -5.91
CA GLY A 58 -0.31 -11.07 -6.21
C GLY A 58 -1.76 -10.65 -6.49
N VAL A 59 -1.95 -9.65 -7.34
CA VAL A 59 -3.25 -9.11 -7.76
C VAL A 59 -3.34 -9.09 -9.29
N GLY A 60 -4.52 -9.29 -9.86
CA GLY A 60 -4.72 -9.14 -11.30
C GLY A 60 -4.41 -7.71 -11.78
N ALA A 61 -3.71 -7.56 -12.92
CA ALA A 61 -3.33 -6.22 -13.40
C ALA A 61 -4.56 -5.31 -13.65
N HIS A 62 -5.67 -5.86 -14.16
CA HIS A 62 -6.92 -5.13 -14.38
C HIS A 62 -7.66 -4.77 -13.10
N ASP A 63 -7.26 -5.32 -11.97
CA ASP A 63 -7.87 -5.12 -10.66
C ASP A 63 -7.11 -4.08 -9.82
N ILE A 64 -6.10 -3.42 -10.41
CA ILE A 64 -5.35 -2.32 -9.82
C ILE A 64 -5.90 -1.00 -10.35
N VAL A 65 -6.16 -0.05 -9.44
CA VAL A 65 -6.53 1.34 -9.75
C VAL A 65 -5.47 2.27 -9.16
N PHE A 66 -4.77 3.02 -9.98
CA PHE A 66 -3.80 4.01 -9.49
C PHE A 66 -4.49 5.22 -8.88
N THR A 67 -3.97 5.66 -7.74
CA THR A 67 -4.44 6.81 -6.97
C THR A 67 -3.26 7.71 -6.59
N ALA A 68 -3.53 8.89 -6.03
CA ALA A 68 -2.48 9.78 -5.53
C ALA A 68 -1.88 9.31 -4.19
N SER A 69 -2.55 8.43 -3.46
CA SER A 69 -2.10 7.92 -2.16
C SER A 69 -3.00 6.77 -1.69
N ALA A 70 -2.61 6.08 -0.62
CA ALA A 70 -3.52 5.17 0.09
C ALA A 70 -4.74 5.91 0.64
N THR A 71 -4.62 7.19 1.00
CA THR A 71 -5.75 8.02 1.46
C THR A 71 -6.81 8.17 0.37
N GLU A 72 -6.44 8.47 -0.87
CA GLU A 72 -7.40 8.51 -1.99
C GLU A 72 -7.98 7.11 -2.26
N ALA A 73 -7.14 6.06 -2.18
CA ALA A 73 -7.59 4.70 -2.37
C ALA A 73 -8.63 4.28 -1.30
N SER A 74 -8.40 4.63 -0.03
CA SER A 74 -9.34 4.38 1.06
C SER A 74 -10.65 5.13 0.87
N ALA A 75 -10.59 6.42 0.49
CA ALA A 75 -11.78 7.20 0.18
C ALA A 75 -12.60 6.56 -0.96
N LEU A 76 -11.92 6.14 -2.04
CA LEU A 76 -12.56 5.49 -3.19
C LEU A 76 -13.22 4.16 -2.80
N ALA A 77 -12.61 3.43 -1.87
CA ALA A 77 -13.10 2.12 -1.42
C ALA A 77 -14.24 2.20 -0.40
N LEU A 78 -14.18 3.16 0.53
CA LEU A 78 -14.97 3.10 1.77
C LEU A 78 -16.15 4.08 1.80
N LYS A 79 -16.10 5.14 1.00
CA LYS A 79 -17.12 6.19 1.00
C LYS A 79 -18.53 5.61 0.82
N ASP A 80 -19.43 5.98 1.72
CA ASP A 80 -20.86 5.64 1.70
C ASP A 80 -21.16 4.11 1.73
N ARG A 81 -20.23 3.29 2.29
CA ARG A 81 -20.37 1.83 2.33
C ARG A 81 -20.64 1.24 3.72
N GLY A 82 -20.61 2.05 4.79
CA GLY A 82 -20.97 1.63 6.15
C GLY A 82 -20.04 0.56 6.74
N PHE A 83 -18.73 0.69 6.53
CA PHE A 83 -17.76 -0.23 7.12
C PHE A 83 -17.55 0.04 8.60
N HIS A 84 -17.28 -1.00 9.36
CA HIS A 84 -16.88 -0.98 10.77
C HIS A 84 -15.37 -1.21 10.91
N ALA A 85 -14.75 -0.67 11.97
CA ALA A 85 -13.33 -0.87 12.24
C ALA A 85 -13.00 -0.78 13.75
N GLY A 86 -11.78 -1.12 14.13
CA GLY A 86 -11.21 -0.74 15.42
C GLY A 86 -10.78 0.73 15.43
N ASP A 87 -10.69 1.34 16.60
CA ASP A 87 -10.24 2.73 16.79
C ASP A 87 -8.73 2.95 16.59
N ILE A 88 -8.04 1.96 16.05
CA ILE A 88 -6.61 1.95 15.75
C ILE A 88 -6.28 2.15 14.28
N GLU A 89 -7.27 2.35 13.42
CA GLU A 89 -7.05 2.57 12.01
C GLU A 89 -6.33 3.91 11.73
N HIS A 90 -5.59 3.95 10.64
CA HIS A 90 -5.00 5.20 10.16
C HIS A 90 -6.10 6.19 9.77
N ASP A 91 -5.88 7.51 9.97
CA ASP A 91 -6.83 8.58 9.65
C ASP A 91 -7.45 8.48 8.26
N ALA A 92 -6.69 7.96 7.28
CA ALA A 92 -7.18 7.74 5.91
C ALA A 92 -8.33 6.73 5.82
N VAL A 93 -8.41 5.79 6.75
CA VAL A 93 -9.48 4.78 6.89
C VAL A 93 -10.50 5.25 7.92
N ALA A 94 -10.04 5.69 9.10
CA ALA A 94 -10.89 6.12 10.21
C ALA A 94 -11.92 7.20 9.82
N ALA A 95 -11.59 8.05 8.86
CA ALA A 95 -12.51 9.08 8.35
C ALA A 95 -13.76 8.54 7.62
N TRP A 96 -13.80 7.23 7.30
CA TRP A 96 -14.83 6.62 6.44
C TRP A 96 -15.57 5.45 7.08
N VAL A 97 -15.23 5.09 8.32
CA VAL A 97 -15.71 3.88 8.99
C VAL A 97 -16.30 4.22 10.36
N GLU A 98 -17.08 3.31 10.93
CA GLU A 98 -17.55 3.39 12.32
C GLU A 98 -16.53 2.66 13.21
N PRO A 99 -15.87 3.35 14.18
CA PRO A 99 -14.84 2.77 15.03
C PRO A 99 -15.44 2.06 16.26
N ASP A 100 -16.27 1.05 16.03
CA ASP A 100 -17.07 0.36 17.05
C ASP A 100 -16.62 -1.08 17.36
N LEU A 101 -15.60 -1.60 16.65
CA LEU A 101 -15.10 -2.93 16.90
C LEU A 101 -14.10 -2.93 18.07
N PRO A 102 -14.30 -3.81 19.09
CA PRO A 102 -13.44 -3.86 20.25
C PRO A 102 -12.07 -4.46 19.94
N LEU A 103 -11.10 -4.11 20.76
CA LEU A 103 -9.74 -4.63 20.71
C LEU A 103 -9.50 -5.68 21.82
N ASN A 104 -8.75 -6.72 21.47
CA ASN A 104 -8.22 -7.68 22.42
C ASN A 104 -6.72 -7.86 22.17
N ALA A 105 -5.88 -7.45 23.10
CA ALA A 105 -4.41 -7.47 22.99
C ALA A 105 -3.91 -6.85 21.67
N GLY A 106 -4.48 -5.71 21.26
CA GLY A 106 -4.14 -5.01 20.02
C GLY A 106 -4.71 -5.61 18.74
N GLN A 107 -5.39 -6.77 18.81
CA GLN A 107 -6.12 -7.37 17.69
C GLN A 107 -7.56 -6.86 17.65
N VAL A 108 -8.05 -6.48 16.48
CA VAL A 108 -9.46 -6.10 16.28
C VAL A 108 -10.34 -7.36 16.32
N CYS A 109 -11.39 -7.32 17.14
CA CYS A 109 -12.36 -8.42 17.24
C CYS A 109 -13.37 -8.30 16.09
N VAL A 110 -13.06 -8.90 14.95
CA VAL A 110 -13.90 -8.85 13.75
C VAL A 110 -15.10 -9.77 13.91
N THR A 111 -16.32 -9.23 13.78
CA THR A 111 -17.59 -9.99 13.85
C THR A 111 -18.22 -10.21 12.48
N GLU A 112 -18.15 -9.21 11.60
CA GLU A 112 -18.68 -9.24 10.23
C GLU A 112 -17.59 -8.88 9.22
N PRO A 113 -16.74 -9.84 8.80
CA PRO A 113 -15.58 -9.56 7.96
C PRO A 113 -15.90 -8.78 6.68
N ALA A 114 -17.01 -9.10 6.00
CA ALA A 114 -17.39 -8.43 4.74
C ALA A 114 -17.74 -6.94 4.91
N GLN A 115 -18.06 -6.51 6.12
CA GLN A 115 -18.36 -5.11 6.47
C GLN A 115 -17.25 -4.49 7.34
N THR A 116 -16.09 -5.14 7.43
CA THR A 116 -14.97 -4.65 8.25
C THR A 116 -13.87 -4.07 7.38
N ALA A 117 -13.37 -2.91 7.78
CA ALA A 117 -12.10 -2.35 7.35
C ALA A 117 -11.03 -2.67 8.42
N LEU A 118 -9.88 -3.20 7.98
CA LEU A 118 -8.83 -3.63 8.90
C LEU A 118 -7.45 -3.32 8.32
N GLN A 119 -6.61 -2.63 9.08
CA GLN A 119 -5.21 -2.49 8.72
C GLN A 119 -4.47 -3.83 8.91
N LEU A 120 -3.57 -4.17 7.99
CA LEU A 120 -2.75 -5.38 8.12
C LEU A 120 -1.72 -5.25 9.26
N ALA A 121 -1.09 -4.09 9.36
CA ALA A 121 -0.11 -3.80 10.39
C ALA A 121 -0.26 -2.36 10.87
N ASN A 122 -0.30 -2.17 12.19
CA ASN A 122 -0.43 -0.86 12.79
C ASN A 122 0.87 -0.07 12.65
N SER A 123 0.78 1.19 12.23
CA SER A 123 1.95 2.06 12.01
C SER A 123 2.62 2.52 13.29
N GLU A 124 1.92 2.53 14.42
CA GLU A 124 2.42 3.03 15.70
C GLU A 124 2.93 1.89 16.60
N THR A 125 2.17 0.80 16.71
CA THR A 125 2.51 -0.32 17.60
C THR A 125 3.29 -1.43 16.91
N GLY A 126 3.22 -1.54 15.57
CA GLY A 126 3.80 -2.65 14.82
C GLY A 126 2.99 -3.95 14.86
N ILE A 127 1.87 -3.98 15.58
CA ILE A 127 1.03 -5.17 15.70
C ILE A 127 0.48 -5.56 14.32
N VAL A 128 0.73 -6.80 13.93
CA VAL A 128 0.19 -7.39 12.69
C VAL A 128 -1.14 -8.07 13.02
N GLN A 129 -2.20 -7.66 12.32
CA GLN A 129 -3.55 -8.19 12.50
C GLN A 129 -3.71 -9.55 11.82
N THR A 130 -4.49 -10.42 12.43
CA THR A 130 -4.93 -11.67 11.79
C THR A 130 -6.09 -11.37 10.85
N LEU A 131 -5.84 -11.50 9.54
CA LEU A 131 -6.88 -11.21 8.54
C LEU A 131 -7.89 -12.36 8.46
N PRO A 132 -9.20 -12.08 8.62
CA PRO A 132 -10.23 -13.07 8.40
C PRO A 132 -10.47 -13.29 6.90
N ALA A 133 -11.01 -14.46 6.55
CA ALA A 133 -11.51 -14.69 5.19
C ALA A 133 -12.68 -13.74 4.86
N SER A 134 -12.79 -13.33 3.60
CA SER A 134 -13.85 -12.44 3.10
C SER A 134 -13.87 -11.06 3.79
N LEU A 135 -12.70 -10.55 4.14
CA LEU A 135 -12.56 -9.19 4.67
C LEU A 135 -12.95 -8.15 3.62
N GLY A 136 -13.81 -7.22 3.96
CA GLY A 136 -14.30 -6.22 3.01
C GLY A 136 -13.24 -5.26 2.52
N PHE A 137 -12.42 -4.70 3.44
CA PHE A 137 -11.31 -3.80 3.10
C PHE A 137 -10.10 -4.04 3.99
N CYS A 138 -8.90 -4.00 3.38
CA CYS A 138 -7.64 -4.09 4.12
C CYS A 138 -6.67 -2.94 3.76
N ASP A 139 -6.25 -2.15 4.75
CA ASP A 139 -5.11 -1.25 4.57
C ASP A 139 -3.80 -2.06 4.69
N MET A 140 -3.19 -2.35 3.55
CA MET A 140 -1.93 -3.10 3.45
C MET A 140 -0.70 -2.19 3.33
N THR A 141 -0.85 -0.90 3.56
CA THR A 141 0.19 0.12 3.35
C THR A 141 1.47 -0.18 4.14
N GLN A 142 1.38 -0.71 5.35
CA GLN A 142 2.54 -1.09 6.15
C GLN A 142 2.98 -2.55 5.95
N GLY A 143 2.19 -3.36 5.23
CA GLY A 143 2.46 -4.79 5.02
C GLY A 143 3.21 -5.11 3.74
N PHE A 144 2.82 -4.52 2.60
CA PHE A 144 3.44 -4.83 1.32
C PHE A 144 4.93 -4.53 1.27
N GLY A 145 5.69 -5.51 0.73
CA GLY A 145 7.13 -5.46 0.62
C GLY A 145 7.89 -5.60 1.93
N LYS A 146 7.20 -5.86 3.05
CA LYS A 146 7.77 -6.07 4.39
C LYS A 146 7.40 -7.44 4.96
N LEU A 147 6.17 -7.88 4.73
CA LEU A 147 5.65 -9.18 5.15
C LEU A 147 5.46 -10.10 3.94
N PRO A 148 5.61 -11.43 4.10
CA PRO A 148 5.27 -12.39 3.05
C PRO A 148 3.76 -12.41 2.87
N LEU A 149 3.28 -11.66 1.89
CA LEU A 149 1.87 -11.40 1.65
C LEU A 149 1.61 -11.31 0.15
N ALA A 150 0.47 -11.88 -0.28
CA ALA A 150 -0.13 -11.59 -1.58
C ALA A 150 -1.60 -11.23 -1.36
N PHE A 151 -2.10 -10.27 -2.14
CA PHE A 151 -3.51 -9.85 -2.06
C PHE A 151 -4.47 -11.03 -2.27
N SER A 152 -4.16 -11.91 -3.23
CA SER A 152 -4.96 -13.11 -3.52
C SER A 152 -5.07 -14.11 -2.35
N TRP A 153 -4.17 -14.04 -1.37
CA TRP A 153 -4.19 -14.92 -0.18
C TRP A 153 -4.75 -14.23 1.05
N SER A 154 -4.85 -12.92 1.02
CA SER A 154 -5.22 -12.13 2.20
C SER A 154 -6.66 -12.34 2.66
N GLY A 155 -7.51 -12.83 1.79
CA GLY A 155 -8.95 -12.93 2.04
C GLY A 155 -9.70 -11.61 1.89
N ALA A 156 -9.01 -10.50 1.59
CA ALA A 156 -9.64 -9.20 1.41
C ALA A 156 -10.29 -9.07 0.03
N ASP A 157 -11.44 -8.41 -0.03
CA ASP A 157 -12.12 -8.07 -1.29
C ASP A 157 -11.55 -6.80 -1.91
N ILE A 158 -11.10 -5.86 -1.07
CA ILE A 158 -10.47 -4.60 -1.46
C ILE A 158 -9.26 -4.35 -0.59
N ALA A 159 -8.16 -3.83 -1.16
CA ALA A 159 -7.02 -3.38 -0.38
C ALA A 159 -6.39 -2.11 -0.94
N CYS A 160 -5.64 -1.38 -0.14
CA CYS A 160 -4.87 -0.22 -0.58
C CYS A 160 -3.39 -0.34 -0.24
N ALA A 161 -2.57 0.40 -0.98
CA ALA A 161 -1.14 0.57 -0.70
C ALA A 161 -0.63 1.94 -1.15
N SER A 162 0.46 2.41 -0.52
CA SER A 162 1.13 3.66 -0.87
C SER A 162 2.60 3.42 -1.21
N ALA A 163 3.05 3.96 -2.33
CA ALA A 163 4.40 3.73 -2.85
C ALA A 163 5.51 4.16 -1.88
N HIS A 164 5.35 5.30 -1.19
CA HIS A 164 6.41 5.85 -0.34
C HIS A 164 6.72 5.01 0.91
N LYS A 165 5.85 4.08 1.28
CA LYS A 165 6.07 3.17 2.42
C LYS A 165 7.01 2.01 2.10
N LEU A 166 7.22 1.72 0.80
CA LEU A 166 8.12 0.66 0.33
C LEU A 166 9.30 1.18 -0.52
N GLY A 167 9.55 2.49 -0.44
CA GLY A 167 10.66 3.14 -1.12
C GLY A 167 10.35 3.63 -2.53
N GLY A 168 9.08 3.75 -2.88
CA GLY A 168 8.61 4.47 -4.06
C GLY A 168 8.45 5.97 -3.80
N PRO A 169 7.98 6.75 -4.80
CA PRO A 169 7.72 8.18 -4.64
C PRO A 169 6.49 8.46 -3.78
N LYS A 170 6.47 9.65 -3.17
CA LYS A 170 5.25 10.23 -2.59
C LYS A 170 4.28 10.65 -3.71
N GLY A 171 2.99 10.76 -3.41
CA GLY A 171 1.99 11.22 -4.36
C GLY A 171 1.55 10.16 -5.37
N VAL A 172 1.70 8.88 -5.03
CA VAL A 172 1.15 7.73 -5.76
C VAL A 172 0.86 6.57 -4.82
N GLY A 173 -0.28 5.93 -5.05
CA GLY A 173 -0.74 4.73 -4.39
C GLY A 173 -1.58 3.88 -5.33
N CYS A 174 -2.17 2.83 -4.81
CA CYS A 174 -3.13 2.03 -5.56
C CYS A 174 -4.22 1.47 -4.66
N LEU A 175 -5.36 1.21 -5.30
CA LEU A 175 -6.41 0.35 -4.82
C LEU A 175 -6.29 -0.97 -5.57
N MET A 176 -6.51 -2.07 -4.87
CA MET A 176 -6.55 -3.43 -5.41
C MET A 176 -7.92 -4.01 -5.15
N LEU A 177 -8.50 -4.61 -6.17
CA LEU A 177 -9.86 -5.15 -6.14
C LEU A 177 -9.81 -6.65 -6.40
N LYS A 178 -10.62 -7.40 -5.72
CA LYS A 178 -10.89 -8.80 -6.07
C LYS A 178 -11.70 -8.82 -7.38
N PRO A 179 -11.47 -9.77 -8.27
CA PRO A 179 -12.24 -9.89 -9.51
C PRO A 179 -13.75 -9.84 -9.27
N GLY A 180 -14.45 -8.95 -9.99
CA GLY A 180 -15.89 -8.73 -9.84
C GLY A 180 -16.31 -7.73 -8.76
N VAL A 181 -15.36 -7.22 -7.95
CA VAL A 181 -15.63 -6.13 -7.01
C VAL A 181 -15.50 -4.78 -7.74
N GLU A 182 -16.50 -3.93 -7.60
CA GLU A 182 -16.51 -2.60 -8.21
C GLU A 182 -16.54 -1.50 -7.16
N VAL A 183 -15.97 -0.35 -7.52
CA VAL A 183 -16.00 0.88 -6.73
C VAL A 183 -16.62 2.00 -7.56
N ALA A 184 -17.38 2.85 -6.90
CA ALA A 184 -17.96 4.03 -7.54
C ALA A 184 -16.89 5.10 -7.74
N ALA A 185 -16.69 5.57 -8.97
CA ALA A 185 -15.74 6.65 -9.26
C ALA A 185 -16.12 7.92 -8.49
N GLN A 186 -15.17 8.47 -7.74
CA GLN A 186 -15.33 9.75 -7.03
C GLN A 186 -14.70 10.92 -7.78
N VAL A 187 -13.66 10.64 -8.57
CA VAL A 187 -13.06 11.61 -9.50
C VAL A 187 -13.61 11.31 -10.88
N LEU A 188 -14.56 12.13 -11.33
CA LEU A 188 -15.27 11.95 -12.60
C LEU A 188 -14.55 12.68 -13.73
N GLY A 189 -14.61 12.12 -14.96
CA GLY A 189 -13.99 12.71 -16.15
C GLY A 189 -13.80 11.70 -17.27
N GLY A 190 -12.57 11.55 -17.77
CA GLY A 190 -12.22 10.59 -18.81
C GLY A 190 -12.22 9.14 -18.34
N GLY A 191 -11.95 8.20 -19.28
CA GLY A 191 -11.98 6.76 -19.01
C GLY A 191 -10.69 6.17 -18.43
N GLN A 192 -9.82 6.97 -17.80
CA GLN A 192 -8.62 6.48 -17.14
C GLN A 192 -8.98 5.49 -16.05
N GLU A 193 -8.06 4.59 -15.73
CA GLU A 193 -8.26 3.53 -14.74
C GLU A 193 -9.59 2.76 -14.96
N MET A 194 -9.94 2.52 -16.21
CA MET A 194 -11.18 1.83 -16.61
C MET A 194 -12.46 2.54 -16.11
N GLY A 195 -12.43 3.88 -16.02
CA GLY A 195 -13.54 4.68 -15.53
C GLY A 195 -13.67 4.74 -14.01
N ARG A 196 -12.82 4.04 -13.26
CA ARG A 196 -12.85 4.01 -11.78
C ARG A 196 -12.21 5.25 -11.15
N ARG A 197 -11.27 5.90 -11.87
CA ARG A 197 -10.60 7.11 -11.41
C ARG A 197 -10.11 7.93 -12.61
N ALA A 198 -10.77 9.03 -12.90
CA ALA A 198 -10.44 9.89 -14.02
C ALA A 198 -9.24 10.79 -13.74
N GLY A 199 -8.71 11.40 -14.81
CA GLY A 199 -7.56 12.32 -14.79
C GLY A 199 -6.30 11.66 -15.35
N THR A 200 -5.49 12.46 -16.03
CA THR A 200 -4.22 11.99 -16.61
C THR A 200 -3.36 11.34 -15.54
N GLU A 201 -2.87 10.15 -15.84
CA GLU A 201 -2.09 9.34 -14.93
C GLU A 201 -0.73 10.00 -14.60
N ASN A 202 -0.30 9.90 -13.34
CA ASN A 202 1.03 10.31 -12.90
C ASN A 202 2.09 9.32 -13.39
N VAL A 203 2.39 9.36 -14.70
CA VAL A 203 3.28 8.39 -15.37
C VAL A 203 4.61 8.23 -14.63
N ILE A 204 5.21 9.34 -14.20
CA ILE A 204 6.50 9.36 -13.49
C ILE A 204 6.39 8.66 -12.13
N GLY A 205 5.39 9.03 -11.33
CA GLY A 205 5.18 8.43 -10.01
C GLY A 205 4.81 6.95 -10.11
N ILE A 206 3.96 6.59 -11.07
CA ILE A 206 3.53 5.22 -11.31
C ILE A 206 4.73 4.34 -11.73
N ALA A 207 5.61 4.83 -12.62
CA ALA A 207 6.84 4.12 -12.97
C ALA A 207 7.73 3.82 -11.75
N GLY A 208 7.89 4.83 -10.87
CA GLY A 208 8.63 4.69 -9.63
C GLY A 208 7.97 3.69 -8.65
N PHE A 209 6.65 3.70 -8.57
CA PHE A 209 5.92 2.76 -7.72
C PHE A 209 6.10 1.31 -8.19
N GLY A 210 5.91 1.02 -9.48
CA GLY A 210 6.13 -0.32 -10.03
C GLY A 210 7.54 -0.84 -9.76
N ALA A 211 8.56 -0.01 -9.99
CA ALA A 211 9.95 -0.38 -9.73
C ALA A 211 10.23 -0.63 -8.24
N ALA A 212 9.64 0.19 -7.34
CA ALA A 212 9.76 -0.01 -5.90
C ALA A 212 9.07 -1.30 -5.43
N ALA A 213 7.88 -1.60 -5.96
CA ALA A 213 7.14 -2.83 -5.67
C ALA A 213 7.97 -4.07 -6.05
N ALA A 214 8.48 -4.11 -7.29
CA ALA A 214 9.33 -5.21 -7.75
C ALA A 214 10.62 -5.35 -6.92
N ALA A 215 11.26 -4.23 -6.53
CA ALA A 215 12.45 -4.27 -5.69
C ALA A 215 12.14 -4.75 -4.26
N SER A 216 11.01 -4.34 -3.68
CA SER A 216 10.62 -4.76 -2.33
C SER A 216 10.25 -6.25 -2.27
N ALA A 217 9.64 -6.79 -3.33
CA ALA A 217 9.36 -8.22 -3.45
C ALA A 217 10.66 -9.04 -3.51
N ARG A 218 11.68 -8.57 -4.25
CA ARG A 218 13.02 -9.20 -4.25
C ARG A 218 13.68 -9.14 -2.88
N ASP A 219 13.64 -8.01 -2.19
CA ASP A 219 14.20 -7.87 -0.83
C ASP A 219 13.56 -8.86 0.15
N LEU A 220 12.27 -9.11 0.00
CA LEU A 220 11.54 -10.09 0.80
C LEU A 220 12.01 -11.52 0.48
N SER A 221 12.08 -11.89 -0.81
CA SER A 221 12.56 -13.22 -1.25
C SER A 221 14.02 -13.48 -0.89
N ASP A 222 14.86 -12.45 -0.89
CA ASP A 222 16.28 -12.50 -0.51
C ASP A 222 16.49 -12.57 1.02
N GLY A 223 15.42 -12.53 1.82
CA GLY A 223 15.48 -12.64 3.27
C GLY A 223 16.06 -11.42 3.99
N LYS A 224 16.07 -10.24 3.35
CA LYS A 224 16.62 -9.01 3.96
C LYS A 224 15.89 -8.61 5.23
N TRP A 225 14.59 -8.88 5.33
CA TRP A 225 13.80 -8.59 6.52
C TRP A 225 14.20 -9.42 7.74
N ALA A 226 14.67 -10.65 7.56
CA ALA A 226 15.20 -11.46 8.65
C ALA A 226 16.47 -10.85 9.29
N ILE A 227 17.24 -10.08 8.52
CA ILE A 227 18.39 -9.33 9.05
C ILE A 227 17.89 -8.13 9.89
N ILE A 228 16.89 -7.41 9.40
CA ILE A 228 16.29 -6.27 10.13
C ILE A 228 15.68 -6.75 11.45
N GLU A 229 14.95 -7.85 11.44
CA GLU A 229 14.39 -8.47 12.64
C GLU A 229 15.48 -8.79 13.69
N LYS A 230 16.60 -9.37 13.29
CA LYS A 230 17.72 -9.62 14.20
C LYS A 230 18.26 -8.33 14.82
N ILE A 231 18.43 -7.26 14.03
CA ILE A 231 18.90 -5.98 14.52
C ILE A 231 17.91 -5.36 15.50
N ARG A 232 16.60 -5.40 15.19
CA ARG A 232 15.52 -4.96 16.06
C ARG A 232 15.59 -5.70 17.40
N ASN A 233 15.65 -7.02 17.38
CA ASN A 233 15.68 -7.85 18.59
C ASN A 233 16.91 -7.56 19.47
N ILE A 234 18.06 -7.22 18.87
CA ILE A 234 19.25 -6.79 19.62
C ILE A 234 18.98 -5.43 20.29
N LEU A 235 18.38 -4.48 19.56
CA LEU A 235 18.05 -3.17 20.11
C LEU A 235 17.10 -3.29 21.30
N GLU A 236 16.00 -4.03 21.14
CA GLU A 236 14.99 -4.26 22.18
C GLU A 236 15.62 -4.85 23.44
N LYS A 237 16.36 -5.96 23.32
CA LYS A 237 17.07 -6.58 24.46
C LYS A 237 18.05 -5.64 25.14
N THR A 238 18.75 -4.78 24.36
CA THR A 238 19.70 -3.81 24.92
C THR A 238 18.98 -2.71 25.70
N LEU A 239 17.83 -2.27 25.20
CA LEU A 239 17.01 -1.26 25.87
C LEU A 239 16.38 -1.84 27.16
N GLU A 240 15.83 -3.05 27.13
CA GLU A 240 15.30 -3.75 28.31
C GLU A 240 16.37 -3.89 29.40
N ALA A 241 17.59 -4.32 29.01
CA ALA A 241 18.71 -4.47 29.93
C ALA A 241 19.19 -3.13 30.54
N SER A 242 18.83 -1.99 29.94
CA SER A 242 19.20 -0.66 30.46
C SER A 242 18.46 -0.26 31.75
N GLY A 243 17.47 -1.04 32.20
CA GLY A 243 16.68 -0.83 33.42
C GLY A 243 15.73 0.38 33.36
N LYS A 244 15.52 0.96 32.19
CA LYS A 244 14.50 1.99 31.97
C LYS A 244 13.14 1.32 31.71
N HIS A 245 12.08 1.87 32.29
CA HIS A 245 10.72 1.44 31.93
C HIS A 245 10.48 1.72 30.45
N LEU A 246 10.53 0.67 29.64
CA LEU A 246 10.20 0.67 28.23
C LEU A 246 8.90 -0.10 28.06
N ILE A 247 7.97 0.49 27.34
CA ILE A 247 6.80 -0.21 26.81
C ILE A 247 7.17 -0.62 25.39
N LEU A 248 7.27 -1.93 25.17
CA LEU A 248 7.44 -2.49 23.82
C LEU A 248 6.06 -2.99 23.39
N ASP A 249 5.42 -2.24 22.50
CA ASP A 249 4.13 -2.60 21.92
C ASP A 249 4.39 -3.36 20.60
N GLY A 250 4.04 -4.64 20.52
CA GLY A 250 4.08 -5.48 19.32
C GLY A 250 5.25 -6.40 19.15
#